data_6ac7f7f28d0b0068447f478c61ff9b5c
#
_entry.id   6ac7f7f28d0b0068447f478c61ff9b5c
#
_cell.length_a   1.000
_cell.length_b   1.000
_cell.length_c   1.000
_cell.angle_alpha   90.00
_cell.angle_beta   90.00
_cell.angle_gamma   90.00
#
_symmetry.space_group_name_H-M   'P 1'
#
loop_
_entity.id
_entity.type
_entity.pdbx_description
1 polymer ?
#
loop_
_entity_poly.entity_id
_entity_poly.type
_entity_poly.pdbx_seq_one_letter_code
_entity_poly.pdbx_strand_id
1 'polypeptide(L)'
;MIYFCKKHRWLYVSISFLSLCLTLLFPVFWIDPATASFINSATVAVKQANSVSTTDPLKQGRSLYEQGRFAEAANVWQTAAKQYQIQNDSLNQALSLSYLSLAQQELQQLDNSQKSINKALELLKTTKPAADAIVWAQVLNTQAGLQLHTGKANAALESSKQAQKYYEQAKDNVGSLGSQINQAQALQSLGYYRRSKKQLEAINQKLQKMPDSQIKVSGLRSLGVTLQSMGISKQSQEVLIEGYKTAKKIKADNQISSILQTLGKTAVDLNDPYYALELFEEAEKAASNPQDKLQSRLKQFKLFADYGVNDNATRLAPQLFQQLNELPPSRTSLYSRINFVAAFSKLENPLQLISLQDLGNMLAKTVKEARQIEDKQAEAYALKQWGEFYRFTEQFSEAEKLTQQSLNIARQLQSEDIIAQSAWELGRLHKQQNKNKKAIANYTEAVNALKSIRTDLVAVNSDVQFSFRESVEPVYRELVGLLLEDKPAQDNLVQARELIESLQVAELDNFLREACLDKAEQIDQIDTTATVVYPIILRDRLAIIYSKAGQPLSYSIVNKSEQEVNQTLKQLSAALNPVS
;
A
#
# COMPACT_ATOMS: atom_id res chain seq x y z
N MET A 1 -13.97 -16.45 26.34
CA MET A 1 -15.34 -16.77 26.68
C MET A 1 -16.14 -16.72 25.40
N ILE A 2 -16.34 -17.89 24.85
CA ILE A 2 -16.99 -18.19 23.57
C ILE A 2 -18.49 -18.15 23.82
N TYR A 3 -19.23 -17.33 23.12
CA TYR A 3 -20.65 -17.52 22.78
C TYR A 3 -21.11 -16.42 21.82
N PHE A 4 -21.66 -16.86 20.72
CA PHE A 4 -22.43 -16.24 19.63
C PHE A 4 -21.70 -16.36 18.29
N CYS A 5 -22.15 -17.14 17.34
CA CYS A 5 -23.48 -17.22 16.77
C CYS A 5 -23.62 -18.52 15.95
N LYS A 6 -24.47 -19.43 16.42
CA LYS A 6 -25.07 -20.48 15.59
C LYS A 6 -26.38 -19.94 15.05
N LYS A 7 -26.43 -19.46 13.79
CA LYS A 7 -27.65 -19.43 12.97
C LYS A 7 -27.29 -18.92 11.57
N HIS A 8 -27.10 -19.81 10.68
CA HIS A 8 -27.35 -19.87 9.24
C HIS A 8 -26.44 -20.89 8.58
N ARG A 9 -26.64 -22.12 8.99
CA ARG A 9 -26.14 -23.31 8.29
C ARG A 9 -27.37 -24.05 7.85
N TRP A 10 -27.81 -23.80 6.60
CA TRP A 10 -28.68 -24.70 5.82
C TRP A 10 -28.84 -24.06 4.45
N LEU A 11 -28.14 -24.56 3.51
CA LEU A 11 -28.38 -24.67 2.06
C LEU A 11 -27.03 -24.76 1.37
N TYR A 12 -26.60 -25.95 1.16
CA TYR A 12 -25.85 -26.47 0.01
C TYR A 12 -25.28 -27.85 0.40
N VAL A 13 -26.17 -28.83 0.39
CA VAL A 13 -25.82 -30.24 0.23
C VAL A 13 -26.44 -30.69 -1.08
N SER A 14 -25.69 -31.48 -1.79
CA SER A 14 -25.97 -32.21 -3.03
C SER A 14 -25.61 -31.47 -4.32
N ILE A 15 -24.46 -31.87 -4.86
CA ILE A 15 -24.36 -32.79 -6.00
C ILE A 15 -22.94 -33.33 -6.04
N SER A 16 -22.83 -34.60 -5.66
CA SER A 16 -21.64 -35.43 -5.88
C SER A 16 -21.89 -36.34 -7.11
N PHE A 17 -20.78 -36.75 -7.71
CA PHE A 17 -20.60 -37.89 -8.62
C PHE A 17 -20.96 -37.74 -10.10
N LEU A 18 -19.94 -37.77 -10.94
CA LEU A 18 -19.51 -38.81 -11.87
C LEU A 18 -18.33 -38.29 -12.67
N SER A 19 -17.17 -38.70 -12.41
CA SER A 19 -16.35 -39.86 -12.81
C SER A 19 -16.04 -40.01 -14.31
N LEU A 20 -14.76 -40.05 -14.55
CA LEU A 20 -13.94 -40.94 -15.36
C LEU A 20 -13.60 -40.55 -16.80
N CYS A 21 -12.29 -40.43 -16.98
CA CYS A 21 -11.44 -40.81 -18.11
C CYS A 21 -11.75 -40.29 -19.53
N LEU A 22 -10.83 -39.54 -20.07
CA LEU A 22 -9.99 -39.99 -21.19
C LEU A 22 -8.78 -39.07 -21.42
N THR A 23 -7.67 -39.75 -21.56
CA THR A 23 -6.31 -39.25 -21.82
C THR A 23 -6.14 -38.80 -23.29
N LEU A 24 -5.11 -37.95 -23.44
CA LEU A 24 -4.32 -37.71 -24.66
C LEU A 24 -4.83 -36.66 -25.64
N LEU A 25 -4.14 -35.55 -25.67
CA LEU A 25 -3.28 -35.02 -26.73
C LEU A 25 -2.99 -33.55 -26.50
N PHE A 26 -1.73 -33.26 -26.26
CA PHE A 26 -1.19 -31.88 -26.25
C PHE A 26 -1.39 -31.23 -27.62
N PRO A 27 -1.64 -29.92 -27.66
CA PRO A 27 -0.57 -29.04 -28.12
C PRO A 27 -0.25 -27.94 -27.11
N VAL A 28 1.05 -27.71 -26.99
CA VAL A 28 1.69 -26.61 -26.28
C VAL A 28 1.18 -25.30 -26.84
N PHE A 29 0.30 -24.61 -26.09
CA PHE A 29 -0.01 -23.20 -26.34
C PHE A 29 0.75 -22.36 -25.35
N TRP A 30 1.61 -21.50 -25.87
CA TRP A 30 2.33 -20.46 -25.20
C TRP A 30 1.35 -19.54 -24.48
N ILE A 31 1.45 -19.47 -23.17
CA ILE A 31 0.65 -18.58 -22.32
C ILE A 31 1.44 -17.28 -22.15
N ASP A 32 0.82 -16.18 -22.57
CA ASP A 32 1.32 -14.82 -22.43
C ASP A 32 1.06 -14.34 -20.98
N PRO A 33 2.08 -14.05 -20.16
CA PRO A 33 1.87 -13.55 -18.80
C PRO A 33 1.76 -12.02 -18.81
N ALA A 34 0.58 -11.50 -19.04
CA ALA A 34 0.32 -10.06 -18.97
C ALA A 34 -0.55 -9.74 -17.77
N THR A 35 0.05 -9.60 -16.59
CA THR A 35 -0.68 -9.01 -15.45
C THR A 35 0.26 -8.46 -14.36
N ALA A 36 0.76 -7.26 -14.57
CA ALA A 36 1.24 -6.44 -13.48
C ALA A 36 0.49 -5.10 -13.50
N SER A 37 0.16 -4.62 -12.33
CA SER A 37 -0.70 -3.47 -11.98
C SER A 37 -0.95 -2.40 -13.05
N PHE A 38 -2.19 -1.92 -13.18
CA PHE A 38 -2.62 -0.89 -14.15
C PHE A 38 -2.09 0.52 -13.88
N ILE A 39 -1.49 0.77 -12.76
CA ILE A 39 -0.65 1.96 -12.64
C ILE A 39 0.44 1.90 -13.72
N ASN A 40 0.79 0.68 -14.15
CA ASN A 40 1.83 0.40 -15.14
C ASN A 40 1.43 -0.55 -16.29
N SER A 41 0.19 -0.98 -16.43
CA SER A 41 -0.21 -1.99 -17.41
C SER A 41 -1.04 -1.46 -18.60
N ALA A 42 -0.79 -0.27 -19.04
CA ALA A 42 -1.12 0.08 -20.41
C ALA A 42 -0.03 -0.44 -21.34
N THR A 43 0.26 -1.73 -21.27
CA THR A 43 1.23 -2.35 -22.16
C THR A 43 0.54 -3.30 -23.10
N VAL A 44 0.31 -2.77 -24.24
CA VAL A 44 -0.37 -3.27 -25.39
C VAL A 44 0.37 -4.31 -26.17
N ALA A 45 -0.44 -5.19 -26.76
CA ALA A 45 -0.10 -6.00 -27.91
C ALA A 45 0.47 -5.14 -29.04
N VAL A 46 1.79 -5.11 -29.16
CA VAL A 46 2.43 -4.70 -30.41
C VAL A 46 2.12 -5.79 -31.44
N LYS A 47 1.41 -5.44 -32.51
CA LYS A 47 1.27 -6.29 -33.69
C LYS A 47 2.66 -6.76 -34.09
N GLN A 48 2.81 -8.09 -34.16
CA GLN A 48 4.00 -8.74 -34.68
C GLN A 48 4.31 -8.24 -36.10
N ALA A 49 5.42 -7.55 -36.22
CA ALA A 49 6.16 -7.52 -37.48
C ALA A 49 7.19 -8.66 -37.42
N ASN A 50 7.20 -9.45 -38.45
CA ASN A 50 7.86 -10.73 -38.57
C ASN A 50 9.36 -10.74 -38.35
N SER A 51 9.78 -11.87 -37.77
CA SER A 51 11.00 -12.65 -37.95
C SER A 51 12.28 -12.27 -37.22
N VAL A 52 12.72 -13.30 -36.48
CA VAL A 52 14.09 -13.76 -36.17
C VAL A 52 14.75 -13.18 -34.93
N SER A 53 15.07 -14.12 -34.02
CA SER A 53 16.11 -14.13 -33.00
C SER A 53 15.73 -13.69 -31.59
N THR A 54 15.73 -14.70 -30.73
CA THR A 54 16.17 -14.70 -29.32
C THR A 54 16.07 -13.37 -28.58
N THR A 55 15.00 -13.24 -27.79
CA THR A 55 14.78 -12.26 -26.72
C THR A 55 14.75 -10.80 -27.14
N ASP A 56 13.58 -10.34 -27.61
CA ASP A 56 13.27 -8.92 -27.68
C ASP A 56 13.55 -8.26 -26.32
N PRO A 57 14.50 -7.29 -26.24
CA PRO A 57 14.92 -6.69 -24.97
C PRO A 57 13.79 -5.93 -24.28
N LEU A 58 12.78 -5.45 -25.02
CA LEU A 58 11.58 -4.83 -24.43
C LEU A 58 10.76 -5.87 -23.65
N LYS A 59 10.61 -7.08 -24.19
CA LYS A 59 9.91 -8.19 -23.53
C LYS A 59 10.71 -8.76 -22.37
N GLN A 60 12.03 -8.89 -22.52
CA GLN A 60 12.91 -9.35 -21.45
C GLN A 60 12.86 -8.40 -20.23
N GLY A 61 13.02 -7.11 -20.48
CA GLY A 61 12.93 -6.11 -19.42
C GLY A 61 11.56 -6.12 -18.73
N ARG A 62 10.47 -6.33 -19.50
CA ARG A 62 9.13 -6.47 -18.93
C ARG A 62 8.99 -7.69 -18.03
N SER A 63 9.49 -8.84 -18.44
CA SER A 63 9.48 -10.04 -17.60
C SER A 63 10.24 -9.84 -16.28
N LEU A 64 11.38 -9.15 -16.32
CA LEU A 64 12.14 -8.79 -15.10
C LEU A 64 11.37 -7.80 -14.21
N TYR A 65 10.73 -6.81 -14.83
CA TYR A 65 9.91 -5.84 -14.11
C TYR A 65 8.72 -6.51 -13.39
N GLU A 66 8.02 -7.43 -14.07
CA GLU A 66 6.92 -8.20 -13.49
C GLU A 66 7.36 -9.11 -12.34
N GLN A 67 8.62 -9.54 -12.33
CA GLN A 67 9.25 -10.27 -11.23
C GLN A 67 9.73 -9.37 -10.08
N GLY A 68 9.57 -8.04 -10.16
CA GLY A 68 10.07 -7.08 -9.18
C GLY A 68 11.60 -6.89 -9.22
N ARG A 69 12.27 -7.33 -10.30
CA ARG A 69 13.72 -7.19 -10.52
C ARG A 69 14.00 -5.89 -11.27
N PHE A 70 13.61 -4.77 -10.65
CA PHE A 70 13.57 -3.46 -11.30
C PHE A 70 14.94 -2.95 -11.74
N ALA A 71 16.01 -3.21 -10.97
CA ALA A 71 17.35 -2.81 -11.35
C ALA A 71 17.84 -3.54 -12.62
N GLU A 72 17.53 -4.83 -12.73
CA GLU A 72 17.88 -5.61 -13.92
C GLU A 72 17.02 -5.20 -15.13
N ALA A 73 15.73 -4.95 -14.92
CA ALA A 73 14.85 -4.42 -15.96
C ALA A 73 15.36 -3.05 -16.47
N ALA A 74 15.77 -2.15 -15.56
CA ALA A 74 16.36 -0.86 -15.91
C ALA A 74 17.62 -1.02 -16.75
N ASN A 75 18.53 -1.93 -16.39
CA ASN A 75 19.74 -2.20 -17.15
C ASN A 75 19.45 -2.74 -18.55
N VAL A 76 18.49 -3.67 -18.68
CA VAL A 76 18.07 -4.19 -19.99
C VAL A 76 17.49 -3.09 -20.85
N TRP A 77 16.58 -2.26 -20.33
CA TRP A 77 15.97 -1.18 -21.09
C TRP A 77 16.94 -0.02 -21.40
N GLN A 78 17.90 0.25 -20.51
CA GLN A 78 18.97 1.21 -20.79
C GLN A 78 19.87 0.75 -21.94
N THR A 79 20.19 -0.54 -21.97
CA THR A 79 20.98 -1.15 -23.05
C THR A 79 20.18 -1.14 -24.36
N ALA A 80 18.90 -1.50 -24.31
CA ALA A 80 17.99 -1.44 -25.45
C ALA A 80 17.89 -0.04 -26.05
N ALA A 81 17.74 0.98 -25.19
CA ALA A 81 17.68 2.38 -25.64
C ALA A 81 18.95 2.82 -26.38
N LYS A 82 20.14 2.37 -25.94
CA LYS A 82 21.40 2.62 -26.63
C LYS A 82 21.50 1.88 -27.97
N GLN A 83 21.04 0.62 -28.02
CA GLN A 83 21.03 -0.16 -29.24
C GLN A 83 20.11 0.46 -30.31
N TYR A 84 18.88 0.83 -29.92
CA TYR A 84 17.95 1.50 -30.82
C TYR A 84 18.44 2.89 -31.27
N GLN A 85 19.20 3.59 -30.43
CA GLN A 85 19.86 4.85 -30.82
C GLN A 85 20.88 4.61 -31.95
N ILE A 86 21.70 3.56 -31.86
CA ILE A 86 22.68 3.20 -32.92
C ILE A 86 21.95 2.80 -34.21
N GLN A 87 20.80 2.15 -34.10
CA GLN A 87 19.97 1.73 -35.23
C GLN A 87 19.12 2.86 -35.83
N ASN A 88 19.16 4.07 -35.26
CA ASN A 88 18.29 5.19 -35.59
C ASN A 88 16.79 4.87 -35.47
N ASP A 89 16.42 3.92 -34.60
CA ASP A 89 15.05 3.54 -34.29
C ASP A 89 14.52 4.40 -33.13
N SER A 90 14.11 5.61 -33.43
CA SER A 90 13.65 6.58 -32.43
C SER A 90 12.42 6.11 -31.64
N LEU A 91 11.54 5.29 -32.24
CA LEU A 91 10.33 4.81 -31.57
C LEU A 91 10.65 3.80 -30.50
N ASN A 92 11.39 2.74 -30.85
CA ASN A 92 11.79 1.74 -29.86
C ASN A 92 12.76 2.31 -28.85
N GLN A 93 13.57 3.31 -29.21
CA GLN A 93 14.39 4.07 -28.26
C GLN A 93 13.51 4.82 -27.24
N ALA A 94 12.49 5.54 -27.70
CA ALA A 94 11.57 6.26 -26.80
C ALA A 94 10.80 5.31 -25.90
N LEU A 95 10.35 4.18 -26.43
CA LEU A 95 9.67 3.14 -25.67
C LEU A 95 10.58 2.52 -24.59
N SER A 96 11.82 2.20 -24.95
CA SER A 96 12.83 1.70 -23.99
C SER A 96 13.09 2.70 -22.87
N LEU A 97 13.21 3.99 -23.18
CA LEU A 97 13.40 5.07 -22.21
C LEU A 97 12.16 5.25 -21.32
N SER A 98 10.96 5.07 -21.85
CA SER A 98 9.72 5.09 -21.07
C SER A 98 9.68 3.94 -20.07
N TYR A 99 10.02 2.72 -20.48
CA TYR A 99 10.10 1.56 -19.57
C TYR A 99 11.24 1.70 -18.57
N LEU A 100 12.38 2.25 -18.97
CA LEU A 100 13.47 2.60 -18.06
C LEU A 100 12.98 3.57 -16.97
N SER A 101 12.22 4.60 -17.37
CA SER A 101 11.62 5.54 -16.43
C SER A 101 10.68 4.84 -15.44
N LEU A 102 9.87 3.85 -15.87
CA LEU A 102 9.04 3.05 -14.97
C LEU A 102 9.88 2.28 -13.93
N ALA A 103 10.93 1.59 -14.37
CA ALA A 103 11.79 0.86 -13.45
C ALA A 103 12.49 1.82 -12.46
N GLN A 104 12.91 2.99 -12.93
CA GLN A 104 13.52 4.03 -12.09
C GLN A 104 12.52 4.60 -11.06
N GLN A 105 11.22 4.70 -11.39
CA GLN A 105 10.18 5.07 -10.41
C GLN A 105 10.10 4.04 -9.28
N GLU A 106 10.06 2.76 -9.61
CA GLU A 106 10.03 1.69 -8.60
C GLU A 106 11.29 1.68 -7.71
N LEU A 107 12.42 2.07 -8.26
CA LEU A 107 13.70 2.23 -7.53
C LEU A 107 13.82 3.56 -6.78
N GLN A 108 12.80 4.42 -6.81
CA GLN A 108 12.80 5.77 -6.25
C GLN A 108 13.91 6.69 -6.80
N GLN A 109 14.38 6.39 -8.01
CA GLN A 109 15.35 7.21 -8.74
C GLN A 109 14.61 8.29 -9.56
N LEU A 110 13.84 9.15 -8.90
CA LEU A 110 12.89 10.06 -9.54
C LEU A 110 13.55 11.04 -10.51
N ASP A 111 14.75 11.55 -10.21
CA ASP A 111 15.51 12.44 -11.10
C ASP A 111 15.95 11.73 -12.38
N ASN A 112 16.40 10.47 -12.27
CA ASN A 112 16.76 9.66 -13.42
C ASN A 112 15.54 9.32 -14.26
N SER A 113 14.44 8.95 -13.60
CA SER A 113 13.15 8.72 -14.25
C SER A 113 12.69 9.94 -15.04
N GLN A 114 12.79 11.14 -14.46
CA GLN A 114 12.44 12.38 -15.15
C GLN A 114 13.33 12.65 -16.37
N LYS A 115 14.64 12.38 -16.27
CA LYS A 115 15.57 12.50 -17.41
C LYS A 115 15.22 11.51 -18.53
N SER A 116 14.92 10.26 -18.17
CA SER A 116 14.56 9.21 -19.13
C SER A 116 13.27 9.54 -19.87
N ILE A 117 12.22 9.96 -19.15
CA ILE A 117 10.94 10.30 -19.77
C ILE A 117 11.01 11.57 -20.62
N ASN A 118 11.76 12.58 -20.18
CA ASN A 118 11.97 13.79 -20.97
C ASN A 118 12.64 13.47 -22.31
N LYS A 119 13.69 12.63 -22.28
CA LYS A 119 14.38 12.20 -23.50
C LYS A 119 13.46 11.39 -24.43
N ALA A 120 12.59 10.53 -23.87
CA ALA A 120 11.58 9.83 -24.67
C ALA A 120 10.63 10.79 -25.38
N LEU A 121 10.12 11.80 -24.65
CA LEU A 121 9.24 12.81 -25.21
C LEU A 121 9.90 13.68 -26.29
N GLU A 122 11.17 14.03 -26.11
CA GLU A 122 11.93 14.78 -27.13
C GLU A 122 12.09 13.98 -28.43
N LEU A 123 12.41 12.69 -28.33
CA LEU A 123 12.50 11.82 -29.50
C LEU A 123 11.16 11.77 -30.25
N LEU A 124 10.05 11.63 -29.55
CA LEU A 124 8.73 11.56 -30.18
C LEU A 124 8.29 12.86 -30.83
N LYS A 125 8.75 14.03 -30.37
CA LYS A 125 8.47 15.32 -31.00
C LYS A 125 9.04 15.44 -32.40
N THR A 126 10.12 14.71 -32.70
CA THR A 126 10.77 14.70 -34.03
C THR A 126 10.16 13.65 -34.97
N THR A 127 9.29 12.79 -34.49
CA THR A 127 8.65 11.69 -35.22
C THR A 127 7.23 12.06 -35.63
N LYS A 128 6.73 11.53 -36.76
CA LYS A 128 5.37 11.84 -37.22
C LYS A 128 4.30 11.30 -36.30
N PRO A 129 3.43 12.13 -35.69
CA PRO A 129 2.55 11.71 -34.58
C PRO A 129 1.53 10.62 -34.93
N ALA A 130 1.08 10.57 -36.20
CA ALA A 130 0.00 9.67 -36.60
C ALA A 130 0.40 8.17 -36.64
N ALA A 131 1.68 7.89 -36.93
CA ALA A 131 2.18 6.51 -37.02
C ALA A 131 2.52 5.90 -35.65
N ASP A 132 2.67 6.75 -34.62
CA ASP A 132 3.26 6.40 -33.33
C ASP A 132 2.33 6.65 -32.16
N ALA A 133 1.02 6.71 -32.41
CA ALA A 133 0.01 7.01 -31.41
C ALA A 133 0.13 6.13 -30.15
N ILE A 134 0.45 4.84 -30.34
CA ILE A 134 0.61 3.92 -29.21
C ILE A 134 1.84 4.22 -28.35
N VAL A 135 2.95 4.60 -28.97
CA VAL A 135 4.19 4.95 -28.27
C VAL A 135 4.01 6.27 -27.52
N TRP A 136 3.39 7.28 -28.17
CA TRP A 136 3.00 8.52 -27.51
C TRP A 136 2.14 8.27 -26.26
N ALA A 137 1.12 7.42 -26.41
CA ALA A 137 0.22 7.07 -25.31
C ALA A 137 0.98 6.45 -24.13
N GLN A 138 1.87 5.49 -24.39
CA GLN A 138 2.66 4.82 -23.37
C GLN A 138 3.62 5.77 -22.66
N VAL A 139 4.34 6.59 -23.39
CA VAL A 139 5.28 7.57 -22.84
C VAL A 139 4.55 8.59 -21.96
N LEU A 140 3.43 9.14 -22.43
CA LEU A 140 2.62 10.09 -21.65
C LEU A 140 1.98 9.46 -20.42
N ASN A 141 1.58 8.18 -20.51
CA ASN A 141 1.03 7.47 -19.36
C ASN A 141 2.10 7.22 -18.29
N THR A 142 3.33 6.87 -18.70
CA THR A 142 4.49 6.77 -17.79
C THR A 142 4.82 8.11 -17.14
N GLN A 143 4.78 9.20 -17.94
CA GLN A 143 4.98 10.55 -17.40
C GLN A 143 3.91 10.91 -16.36
N ALA A 144 2.65 10.57 -16.62
CA ALA A 144 1.56 10.81 -15.66
C ALA A 144 1.79 10.06 -14.33
N GLY A 145 2.23 8.81 -14.39
CA GLY A 145 2.63 8.04 -13.19
C GLY A 145 3.72 8.75 -12.40
N LEU A 146 4.81 9.18 -13.06
CA LEU A 146 5.89 9.92 -12.41
C LEU A 146 5.41 11.23 -11.77
N GLN A 147 4.53 11.96 -12.47
CA GLN A 147 3.96 13.21 -11.97
C GLN A 147 3.08 12.99 -10.74
N LEU A 148 2.33 11.88 -10.68
CA LEU A 148 1.61 11.48 -9.46
C LEU A 148 2.57 11.17 -8.32
N HIS A 149 3.62 10.38 -8.57
CA HIS A 149 4.64 10.07 -7.57
C HIS A 149 5.38 11.30 -7.02
N THR A 150 5.46 12.37 -7.83
CA THR A 150 6.13 13.62 -7.44
C THR A 150 5.15 14.72 -6.99
N GLY A 151 3.89 14.37 -6.68
CA GLY A 151 2.87 15.31 -6.19
C GLY A 151 2.38 16.34 -7.22
N LYS A 152 2.75 16.19 -8.51
CA LYS A 152 2.35 17.10 -9.59
C LYS A 152 1.01 16.70 -10.19
N ALA A 153 -0.03 16.63 -9.37
CA ALA A 153 -1.32 16.05 -9.72
C ALA A 153 -2.02 16.77 -10.92
N ASN A 154 -1.91 18.09 -11.05
CA ASN A 154 -2.43 18.81 -12.21
C ASN A 154 -1.75 18.38 -13.52
N ALA A 155 -0.42 18.27 -13.51
CA ALA A 155 0.34 17.83 -14.68
C ALA A 155 0.01 16.36 -15.00
N ALA A 156 -0.12 15.50 -14.01
CA ALA A 156 -0.52 14.09 -14.16
C ALA A 156 -1.90 13.96 -14.82
N LEU A 157 -2.85 14.78 -14.40
CA LEU A 157 -4.19 14.81 -15.00
C LEU A 157 -4.13 15.14 -16.49
N GLU A 158 -3.36 16.15 -16.87
CA GLU A 158 -3.22 16.56 -18.28
C GLU A 158 -2.46 15.52 -19.11
N SER A 159 -1.36 14.96 -18.58
CA SER A 159 -0.62 13.89 -19.28
C SER A 159 -1.48 12.64 -19.47
N SER A 160 -2.28 12.26 -18.46
CA SER A 160 -3.20 11.12 -18.58
C SER A 160 -4.33 11.35 -19.59
N LYS A 161 -4.86 12.58 -19.70
CA LYS A 161 -5.86 12.92 -20.73
C LYS A 161 -5.27 12.81 -22.14
N GLN A 162 -4.05 13.30 -22.32
CA GLN A 162 -3.35 13.19 -23.60
C GLN A 162 -3.05 11.73 -23.94
N ALA A 163 -2.57 10.93 -22.97
CA ALA A 163 -2.34 9.51 -23.14
C ALA A 163 -3.63 8.80 -23.58
N GLN A 164 -4.76 9.07 -22.91
CA GLN A 164 -6.06 8.51 -23.28
C GLN A 164 -6.40 8.82 -24.75
N LYS A 165 -6.25 10.07 -25.19
CA LYS A 165 -6.54 10.46 -26.58
C LYS A 165 -5.71 9.66 -27.60
N TYR A 166 -4.42 9.46 -27.31
CA TYR A 166 -3.55 8.67 -28.20
C TYR A 166 -3.89 7.18 -28.16
N TYR A 167 -4.26 6.61 -26.99
CA TYR A 167 -4.76 5.23 -26.92
C TYR A 167 -6.06 5.04 -27.71
N GLU A 168 -6.97 6.01 -27.68
CA GLU A 168 -8.19 6.00 -28.46
C GLU A 168 -7.90 6.06 -29.97
N GLN A 169 -6.94 6.88 -30.42
CA GLN A 169 -6.46 6.90 -31.80
C GLN A 169 -5.85 5.57 -32.23
N ALA A 170 -5.10 4.92 -31.34
CA ALA A 170 -4.53 3.60 -31.55
C ALA A 170 -5.55 2.47 -31.41
N LYS A 171 -6.82 2.76 -31.05
CA LYS A 171 -7.88 1.80 -30.76
C LYS A 171 -7.51 0.83 -29.62
N ASP A 172 -6.67 1.30 -28.69
CA ASP A 172 -6.29 0.56 -27.50
C ASP A 172 -7.22 0.92 -26.33
N ASN A 173 -8.27 0.13 -26.18
CA ASN A 173 -9.25 0.30 -25.12
C ASN A 173 -8.66 0.04 -23.72
N VAL A 174 -7.64 -0.83 -23.61
CA VAL A 174 -7.00 -1.17 -22.33
C VAL A 174 -6.15 -0.01 -21.83
N GLY A 175 -5.29 0.52 -22.70
CA GLY A 175 -4.50 1.69 -22.40
C GLY A 175 -5.36 2.92 -22.09
N SER A 176 -6.45 3.10 -22.83
CA SER A 176 -7.42 4.17 -22.56
C SER A 176 -8.03 4.04 -21.16
N LEU A 177 -8.45 2.85 -20.75
CA LEU A 177 -8.96 2.60 -19.38
C LEU A 177 -7.89 2.85 -18.31
N GLY A 178 -6.65 2.41 -18.52
CA GLY A 178 -5.52 2.68 -17.63
C GLY A 178 -5.28 4.18 -17.43
N SER A 179 -5.31 4.94 -18.52
CA SER A 179 -5.18 6.40 -18.45
C SER A 179 -6.35 7.06 -17.70
N GLN A 180 -7.56 6.56 -17.84
CA GLN A 180 -8.72 7.05 -17.09
C GLN A 180 -8.60 6.76 -15.58
N ILE A 181 -7.99 5.63 -15.19
CA ILE A 181 -7.68 5.32 -13.78
C ILE A 181 -6.65 6.32 -13.23
N ASN A 182 -5.57 6.60 -13.98
CA ASN A 182 -4.59 7.61 -13.57
C ASN A 182 -5.21 9.02 -13.43
N GLN A 183 -6.17 9.38 -14.29
CA GLN A 183 -6.93 10.62 -14.14
C GLN A 183 -7.74 10.65 -12.85
N ALA A 184 -8.39 9.53 -12.48
CA ALA A 184 -9.16 9.44 -11.25
C ALA A 184 -8.27 9.60 -10.01
N GLN A 185 -7.07 9.02 -10.03
CA GLN A 185 -6.07 9.20 -8.97
C GLN A 185 -5.58 10.65 -8.88
N ALA A 186 -5.29 11.28 -10.04
CA ALA A 186 -4.89 12.67 -10.07
C ALA A 186 -5.99 13.62 -9.56
N LEU A 187 -7.26 13.37 -9.91
CA LEU A 187 -8.40 14.11 -9.39
C LEU A 187 -8.54 13.95 -7.87
N GLN A 188 -8.27 12.76 -7.33
CA GLN A 188 -8.27 12.53 -5.89
C GLN A 188 -7.17 13.33 -5.20
N SER A 189 -5.93 13.27 -5.70
CA SER A 189 -4.80 14.04 -5.17
C SER A 189 -5.03 15.57 -5.20
N LEU A 190 -5.88 16.04 -6.12
CA LEU A 190 -6.33 17.44 -6.19
C LEU A 190 -7.50 17.76 -5.26
N GLY A 191 -7.99 16.81 -4.46
CA GLY A 191 -9.16 16.99 -3.62
C GLY A 191 -10.51 16.96 -4.37
N TYR A 192 -10.53 16.62 -5.67
CA TYR A 192 -11.75 16.54 -6.47
C TYR A 192 -12.43 15.17 -6.35
N TYR A 193 -12.68 14.72 -5.12
CA TYR A 193 -13.18 13.38 -4.78
C TYR A 193 -14.45 13.00 -5.54
N ARG A 194 -15.43 13.91 -5.66
CA ARG A 194 -16.68 13.64 -6.40
C ARG A 194 -16.42 13.37 -7.88
N ARG A 195 -15.47 14.08 -8.50
CA ARG A 195 -15.11 13.87 -9.91
C ARG A 195 -14.37 12.55 -10.06
N SER A 196 -13.43 12.25 -9.17
CA SER A 196 -12.71 10.97 -9.15
C SER A 196 -13.69 9.80 -9.02
N LYS A 197 -14.58 9.82 -8.03
CA LYS A 197 -15.61 8.79 -7.82
C LYS A 197 -16.48 8.60 -9.07
N LYS A 198 -17.01 9.70 -9.64
CA LYS A 198 -17.81 9.64 -10.86
C LYS A 198 -17.06 9.00 -12.03
N GLN A 199 -15.77 9.28 -12.16
CA GLN A 199 -14.93 8.69 -13.20
C GLN A 199 -14.71 7.19 -12.98
N LEU A 200 -14.44 6.76 -11.75
CA LEU A 200 -14.31 5.33 -11.40
C LEU A 200 -15.62 4.57 -11.61
N GLU A 201 -16.75 5.17 -11.27
CA GLU A 201 -18.08 4.60 -11.57
C GLU A 201 -18.32 4.46 -13.08
N ALA A 202 -17.92 5.46 -13.88
CA ALA A 202 -18.03 5.39 -15.34
C ALA A 202 -17.10 4.32 -15.95
N ILE A 203 -15.90 4.13 -15.39
CA ILE A 203 -14.98 3.06 -15.78
C ILE A 203 -15.61 1.70 -15.45
N ASN A 204 -16.18 1.54 -14.26
CA ASN A 204 -16.85 0.31 -13.86
C ASN A 204 -18.01 -0.02 -14.81
N GLN A 205 -18.86 0.96 -15.14
CA GLN A 205 -19.97 0.77 -16.07
C GLN A 205 -19.51 0.34 -17.48
N LYS A 206 -18.36 0.86 -17.95
CA LYS A 206 -17.76 0.42 -19.22
C LYS A 206 -17.30 -1.03 -19.14
N LEU A 207 -16.58 -1.39 -18.08
CA LEU A 207 -16.09 -2.76 -17.85
C LEU A 207 -17.24 -3.75 -17.75
N GLN A 208 -18.33 -3.38 -17.07
CA GLN A 208 -19.54 -4.23 -16.98
C GLN A 208 -20.15 -4.54 -18.34
N LYS A 209 -20.16 -3.58 -19.27
CA LYS A 209 -20.72 -3.72 -20.62
C LYS A 209 -19.79 -4.46 -21.59
N MET A 210 -18.51 -4.66 -21.23
CA MET A 210 -17.57 -5.39 -22.07
C MET A 210 -17.88 -6.90 -22.08
N PRO A 211 -17.66 -7.59 -23.20
CA PRO A 211 -17.74 -9.05 -23.23
C PRO A 211 -16.68 -9.65 -22.28
N ASP A 212 -17.00 -10.83 -21.73
CA ASP A 212 -16.08 -11.55 -20.87
C ASP A 212 -14.79 -11.86 -21.62
N SER A 213 -13.69 -11.35 -21.12
CA SER A 213 -12.37 -11.44 -21.77
C SER A 213 -11.27 -11.20 -20.73
N GLN A 214 -10.05 -11.58 -21.04
CA GLN A 214 -8.89 -11.28 -20.19
C GLN A 214 -8.72 -9.77 -19.94
N ILE A 215 -9.06 -8.94 -20.94
CA ILE A 215 -9.05 -7.48 -20.84
C ILE A 215 -10.04 -7.01 -19.77
N LYS A 216 -11.28 -7.52 -19.77
CA LYS A 216 -12.28 -7.19 -18.74
C LYS A 216 -11.80 -7.61 -17.36
N VAL A 217 -11.26 -8.81 -17.21
CA VAL A 217 -10.72 -9.30 -15.92
C VAL A 217 -9.59 -8.40 -15.42
N SER A 218 -8.62 -8.08 -16.28
CA SER A 218 -7.51 -7.19 -15.94
C SER A 218 -7.99 -5.79 -15.56
N GLY A 219 -8.98 -5.26 -16.27
CA GLY A 219 -9.62 -3.97 -15.98
C GLY A 219 -10.31 -3.95 -14.62
N LEU A 220 -11.15 -4.96 -14.33
CA LEU A 220 -11.86 -5.09 -13.06
C LEU A 220 -10.88 -5.26 -11.88
N ARG A 221 -9.84 -6.08 -12.05
CA ARG A 221 -8.79 -6.24 -11.04
C ARG A 221 -8.13 -4.90 -10.71
N SER A 222 -7.76 -4.13 -11.71
CA SER A 222 -7.07 -2.87 -11.52
C SER A 222 -7.95 -1.79 -10.91
N LEU A 223 -9.19 -1.72 -11.35
CA LEU A 223 -10.18 -0.85 -10.73
C LEU A 223 -10.35 -1.23 -9.26
N GLY A 224 -10.46 -2.54 -8.97
CA GLY A 224 -10.57 -3.03 -7.60
C GLY A 224 -9.36 -2.69 -6.73
N VAL A 225 -8.13 -2.88 -7.24
CA VAL A 225 -6.90 -2.47 -6.54
C VAL A 225 -6.89 -0.97 -6.27
N THR A 226 -7.26 -0.16 -7.26
CA THR A 226 -7.32 1.30 -7.12
C THR A 226 -8.34 1.71 -6.07
N LEU A 227 -9.56 1.17 -6.13
CA LEU A 227 -10.61 1.43 -5.15
C LEU A 227 -10.18 1.03 -3.72
N GLN A 228 -9.48 -0.11 -3.58
CA GLN A 228 -8.95 -0.58 -2.30
C GLN A 228 -7.89 0.39 -1.75
N SER A 229 -6.93 0.81 -2.59
CA SER A 229 -5.90 1.77 -2.18
C SER A 229 -6.49 3.14 -1.81
N MET A 230 -7.59 3.54 -2.44
CA MET A 230 -8.35 4.73 -2.10
C MET A 230 -9.26 4.55 -0.87
N GLY A 231 -9.29 3.35 -0.27
CA GLY A 231 -10.16 3.02 0.86
C GLY A 231 -11.65 2.93 0.54
N ILE A 232 -12.03 2.85 -0.74
CA ILE A 232 -13.41 2.64 -1.19
C ILE A 232 -13.69 1.12 -1.20
N SER A 233 -13.52 0.50 -0.02
CA SER A 233 -13.42 -0.96 0.12
C SER A 233 -14.68 -1.72 -0.31
N LYS A 234 -15.88 -1.18 -0.10
CA LYS A 234 -17.13 -1.83 -0.56
C LYS A 234 -17.19 -1.94 -2.08
N GLN A 235 -16.91 -0.87 -2.80
CA GLN A 235 -16.91 -0.89 -4.26
C GLN A 235 -15.74 -1.73 -4.80
N SER A 236 -14.58 -1.71 -4.13
CA SER A 236 -13.47 -2.61 -4.45
C SER A 236 -13.90 -4.07 -4.37
N GLN A 237 -14.59 -4.47 -3.30
CA GLN A 237 -15.09 -5.83 -3.13
C GLN A 237 -16.05 -6.24 -4.25
N GLU A 238 -17.02 -5.39 -4.59
CA GLU A 238 -17.98 -5.66 -5.66
C GLU A 238 -17.30 -5.87 -7.01
N VAL A 239 -16.38 -4.97 -7.36
CA VAL A 239 -15.65 -5.01 -8.64
C VAL A 239 -14.72 -6.23 -8.72
N LEU A 240 -14.04 -6.57 -7.63
CA LEU A 240 -13.16 -7.73 -7.58
C LEU A 240 -13.92 -9.06 -7.62
N ILE A 241 -15.10 -9.14 -7.00
CA ILE A 241 -15.99 -10.31 -7.10
C ILE A 241 -16.42 -10.53 -8.55
N GLU A 242 -16.76 -9.47 -9.28
CA GLU A 242 -17.09 -9.56 -10.70
C GLU A 242 -15.87 -10.00 -11.52
N GLY A 243 -14.69 -9.44 -11.23
CA GLY A 243 -13.43 -9.84 -11.84
C GLY A 243 -13.12 -11.32 -11.62
N TYR A 244 -13.31 -11.82 -10.40
CA TYR A 244 -13.16 -13.22 -10.04
C TYR A 244 -14.13 -14.15 -10.80
N LYS A 245 -15.43 -13.80 -10.81
CA LYS A 245 -16.44 -14.57 -11.55
C LYS A 245 -16.13 -14.62 -13.03
N THR A 246 -15.74 -13.48 -13.62
CA THR A 246 -15.36 -13.40 -15.03
C THR A 246 -14.12 -14.25 -15.32
N ALA A 247 -13.08 -14.16 -14.47
CA ALA A 247 -11.86 -14.95 -14.61
C ALA A 247 -12.14 -16.46 -14.57
N LYS A 248 -12.96 -16.90 -13.63
CA LYS A 248 -13.40 -18.31 -13.54
C LYS A 248 -14.13 -18.76 -14.80
N LYS A 249 -15.05 -17.95 -15.32
CA LYS A 249 -15.85 -18.25 -16.50
C LYS A 249 -15.00 -18.43 -17.76
N ILE A 250 -13.98 -17.57 -17.95
CA ILE A 250 -13.10 -17.63 -19.13
C ILE A 250 -11.84 -18.47 -18.90
N LYS A 251 -11.68 -19.11 -17.74
CA LYS A 251 -10.51 -19.90 -17.33
C LYS A 251 -9.20 -19.09 -17.35
N ALA A 252 -9.25 -17.84 -16.89
CA ALA A 252 -8.07 -16.99 -16.73
C ALA A 252 -7.39 -17.27 -15.37
N ASP A 253 -6.96 -18.53 -15.16
CA ASP A 253 -6.49 -19.04 -13.86
C ASP A 253 -5.28 -18.28 -13.32
N ASN A 254 -4.43 -17.75 -14.19
CA ASN A 254 -3.27 -16.94 -13.84
C ASN A 254 -3.62 -15.62 -13.13
N GLN A 255 -4.86 -15.13 -13.25
CA GLN A 255 -5.30 -13.89 -12.59
C GLN A 255 -6.07 -14.13 -11.27
N ILE A 256 -6.56 -15.35 -11.06
CA ILE A 256 -7.45 -15.69 -9.94
C ILE A 256 -6.76 -15.44 -8.61
N SER A 257 -5.53 -15.93 -8.43
CA SER A 257 -4.80 -15.78 -7.17
C SER A 257 -4.61 -14.31 -6.78
N SER A 258 -4.21 -13.46 -7.71
CA SER A 258 -3.99 -12.03 -7.44
C SER A 258 -5.29 -11.25 -7.14
N ILE A 259 -6.40 -11.62 -7.78
CA ILE A 259 -7.72 -11.06 -7.48
C ILE A 259 -8.14 -11.44 -6.06
N LEU A 260 -8.03 -12.71 -5.70
CA LEU A 260 -8.37 -13.23 -4.37
C LEU A 260 -7.50 -12.60 -3.27
N GLN A 261 -6.21 -12.40 -3.54
CA GLN A 261 -5.33 -11.69 -2.60
C GLN A 261 -5.77 -10.25 -2.35
N THR A 262 -6.24 -9.55 -3.38
CA THR A 262 -6.74 -8.17 -3.23
C THR A 262 -8.10 -8.16 -2.54
N LEU A 263 -8.98 -9.11 -2.86
CA LEU A 263 -10.25 -9.31 -2.14
C LEU A 263 -10.01 -9.58 -0.65
N GLY A 264 -9.03 -10.42 -0.31
CA GLY A 264 -8.65 -10.68 1.07
C GLY A 264 -8.18 -9.41 1.79
N LYS A 265 -7.33 -8.59 1.15
CA LYS A 265 -6.98 -7.27 1.70
C LYS A 265 -8.21 -6.38 1.90
N THR A 266 -9.10 -6.34 0.93
CA THR A 266 -10.34 -5.57 1.00
C THR A 266 -11.25 -6.06 2.13
N ALA A 267 -11.32 -7.37 2.39
CA ALA A 267 -12.07 -7.95 3.50
C ALA A 267 -11.47 -7.53 4.86
N VAL A 268 -10.13 -7.48 4.98
CA VAL A 268 -9.47 -6.93 6.18
C VAL A 268 -9.88 -5.47 6.41
N ASP A 269 -9.87 -4.65 5.36
CA ASP A 269 -10.28 -3.23 5.45
C ASP A 269 -11.76 -3.06 5.84
N LEU A 270 -12.59 -4.05 5.51
CA LEU A 270 -14.00 -4.13 5.91
C LEU A 270 -14.22 -4.77 7.28
N ASN A 271 -13.14 -5.08 8.01
CA ASN A 271 -13.13 -5.72 9.33
C ASN A 271 -13.77 -7.13 9.33
N ASP A 272 -13.57 -7.88 8.25
CA ASP A 272 -13.98 -9.29 8.12
C ASP A 272 -12.76 -10.21 7.96
N PRO A 273 -12.03 -10.52 9.06
CA PRO A 273 -10.83 -11.33 9.02
C PRO A 273 -11.09 -12.79 8.65
N TYR A 274 -12.28 -13.32 8.95
CA TYR A 274 -12.62 -14.71 8.61
C TYR A 274 -12.77 -14.87 7.10
N TYR A 275 -13.50 -13.98 6.47
CA TYR A 275 -13.62 -13.98 5.01
C TYR A 275 -12.26 -13.67 4.33
N ALA A 276 -11.45 -12.77 4.90
CA ALA A 276 -10.10 -12.52 4.40
C ALA A 276 -9.24 -13.79 4.40
N LEU A 277 -9.31 -14.59 5.47
CA LEU A 277 -8.57 -15.86 5.57
C LEU A 277 -9.01 -16.86 4.50
N GLU A 278 -10.31 -17.05 4.32
CA GLU A 278 -10.86 -17.92 3.25
C GLU A 278 -10.34 -17.51 1.87
N LEU A 279 -10.34 -16.20 1.59
CA LEU A 279 -9.84 -15.65 0.34
C LEU A 279 -8.33 -15.87 0.14
N PHE A 280 -7.52 -15.72 1.19
CA PHE A 280 -6.08 -15.98 1.10
C PHE A 280 -5.77 -17.48 0.95
N GLU A 281 -6.55 -18.37 1.55
CA GLU A 281 -6.45 -19.81 1.35
C GLU A 281 -6.85 -20.22 -0.08
N GLU A 282 -7.94 -19.67 -0.60
CA GLU A 282 -8.32 -19.85 -2.01
C GLU A 282 -7.25 -19.29 -2.96
N ALA A 283 -6.67 -18.13 -2.66
CA ALA A 283 -5.59 -17.55 -3.44
C ALA A 283 -4.35 -18.46 -3.47
N GLU A 284 -4.01 -19.09 -2.34
CA GLU A 284 -2.92 -20.06 -2.28
C GLU A 284 -3.18 -21.29 -3.18
N LYS A 285 -4.41 -21.83 -3.12
CA LYS A 285 -4.82 -22.97 -3.94
C LYS A 285 -4.85 -22.65 -5.43
N ALA A 286 -5.25 -21.43 -5.78
CA ALA A 286 -5.34 -20.94 -7.16
C ALA A 286 -4.00 -20.43 -7.72
N ALA A 287 -2.96 -20.35 -6.90
CA ALA A 287 -1.66 -19.85 -7.33
C ALA A 287 -1.01 -20.76 -8.37
N SER A 288 -0.72 -20.22 -9.55
CA SER A 288 -0.08 -20.94 -10.65
C SER A 288 1.45 -20.99 -10.54
N ASN A 289 2.03 -20.20 -9.65
CA ASN A 289 3.47 -20.13 -9.45
C ASN A 289 3.84 -20.11 -7.95
N PRO A 290 5.07 -20.52 -7.59
CA PRO A 290 5.53 -20.58 -6.19
C PRO A 290 5.51 -19.23 -5.47
N GLN A 291 5.73 -18.12 -6.20
CA GLN A 291 5.77 -16.78 -5.63
C GLN A 291 4.39 -16.31 -5.17
N ASP A 292 3.35 -16.48 -5.99
CA ASP A 292 1.96 -16.15 -5.60
C ASP A 292 1.49 -17.01 -4.43
N LYS A 293 1.90 -18.29 -4.40
CA LYS A 293 1.62 -19.18 -3.29
C LYS A 293 2.25 -18.68 -1.99
N LEU A 294 3.52 -18.29 -2.05
CA LEU A 294 4.24 -17.73 -0.89
C LEU A 294 3.59 -16.42 -0.42
N GLN A 295 3.20 -15.52 -1.34
CA GLN A 295 2.52 -14.28 -1.00
C GLN A 295 1.18 -14.54 -0.29
N SER A 296 0.41 -15.49 -0.75
CA SER A 296 -0.86 -15.88 -0.11
C SER A 296 -0.64 -16.41 1.31
N ARG A 297 0.36 -17.27 1.52
CA ARG A 297 0.75 -17.77 2.84
C ARG A 297 1.25 -16.66 3.77
N LEU A 298 2.01 -15.71 3.24
CA LEU A 298 2.50 -14.58 4.03
C LEU A 298 1.33 -13.70 4.51
N LYS A 299 0.28 -13.52 3.69
CA LYS A 299 -0.93 -12.79 4.07
C LYS A 299 -1.74 -13.55 5.15
N GLN A 300 -1.86 -14.89 5.02
CA GLN A 300 -2.46 -15.71 6.08
C GLN A 300 -1.67 -15.59 7.39
N PHE A 301 -0.35 -15.71 7.32
CA PHE A 301 0.53 -15.58 8.49
C PHE A 301 0.35 -14.22 9.17
N LYS A 302 0.37 -13.14 8.39
CA LYS A 302 0.14 -11.79 8.92
C LYS A 302 -1.23 -11.69 9.60
N LEU A 303 -2.27 -12.23 8.99
CA LEU A 303 -3.61 -12.23 9.57
C LEU A 303 -3.67 -13.00 10.89
N PHE A 304 -3.04 -14.18 10.98
CA PHE A 304 -2.95 -14.95 12.21
C PHE A 304 -2.20 -14.18 13.31
N ALA A 305 -1.09 -13.52 12.97
CA ALA A 305 -0.33 -12.71 13.90
C ALA A 305 -1.11 -11.48 14.39
N ASP A 306 -1.82 -10.78 13.49
CA ASP A 306 -2.61 -9.59 13.82
C ASP A 306 -3.81 -9.90 14.73
N TYR A 307 -4.37 -11.11 14.64
CA TYR A 307 -5.55 -11.54 15.43
C TYR A 307 -5.21 -12.51 16.56
N GLY A 308 -3.93 -12.76 16.84
CA GLY A 308 -3.49 -13.60 17.95
C GLY A 308 -3.81 -15.09 17.78
N VAL A 309 -3.93 -15.59 16.53
CA VAL A 309 -4.14 -17.02 16.24
C VAL A 309 -2.79 -17.73 16.23
N ASN A 310 -2.20 -17.89 17.43
CA ASN A 310 -0.81 -18.28 17.61
C ASN A 310 -0.47 -19.66 17.03
N ASP A 311 -1.33 -20.68 17.17
CA ASP A 311 -1.05 -22.05 16.68
C ASP A 311 -0.81 -22.10 15.16
N ASN A 312 -1.64 -21.40 14.39
CA ASN A 312 -1.50 -21.36 12.94
C ASN A 312 -0.28 -20.54 12.51
N ALA A 313 -0.03 -19.43 13.19
CA ALA A 313 1.13 -18.58 12.93
C ALA A 313 2.44 -19.32 13.24
N THR A 314 2.54 -20.00 14.39
CA THR A 314 3.70 -20.80 14.79
C THR A 314 4.04 -21.91 13.81
N ARG A 315 3.02 -22.57 13.27
CA ARG A 315 3.21 -23.63 12.25
C ARG A 315 3.74 -23.09 10.92
N LEU A 316 3.30 -21.89 10.51
CA LEU A 316 3.70 -21.30 9.24
C LEU A 316 5.08 -20.59 9.30
N ALA A 317 5.43 -20.01 10.44
CA ALA A 317 6.61 -19.15 10.57
C ALA A 317 7.93 -19.82 10.14
N PRO A 318 8.33 -21.04 10.58
CA PRO A 318 9.59 -21.65 10.16
C PRO A 318 9.65 -21.93 8.66
N GLN A 319 8.54 -22.38 8.07
CA GLN A 319 8.47 -22.66 6.64
C GLN A 319 8.59 -21.37 5.79
N LEU A 320 7.90 -20.30 6.21
CA LEU A 320 7.99 -19.00 5.56
C LEU A 320 9.41 -18.42 5.68
N PHE A 321 10.01 -18.52 6.86
CA PHE A 321 11.37 -18.06 7.09
C PHE A 321 12.37 -18.70 6.12
N GLN A 322 12.34 -20.03 5.99
CA GLN A 322 13.18 -20.75 5.06
C GLN A 322 12.94 -20.29 3.61
N GLN A 323 11.68 -20.32 3.15
CA GLN A 323 11.33 -19.95 1.78
C GLN A 323 11.74 -18.51 1.44
N LEU A 324 11.52 -17.57 2.36
CA LEU A 324 11.89 -16.17 2.17
C LEU A 324 13.41 -15.96 2.09
N ASN A 325 14.19 -16.74 2.82
CA ASN A 325 15.65 -16.66 2.75
C ASN A 325 16.23 -17.17 1.43
N GLU A 326 15.55 -18.10 0.77
CA GLU A 326 15.98 -18.69 -0.49
C GLU A 326 15.63 -17.83 -1.72
N LEU A 327 14.72 -16.83 -1.56
CA LEU A 327 14.33 -15.97 -2.69
C LEU A 327 15.50 -15.12 -3.20
N PRO A 328 15.59 -14.97 -4.54
CA PRO A 328 16.55 -14.05 -5.14
C PRO A 328 16.21 -12.59 -4.78
N PRO A 329 17.23 -11.69 -4.82
CA PRO A 329 17.01 -10.26 -4.58
C PRO A 329 16.01 -9.68 -5.57
N SER A 330 14.92 -9.15 -5.05
CA SER A 330 13.88 -8.41 -5.79
C SER A 330 13.11 -7.54 -4.81
N ARG A 331 12.44 -6.49 -5.28
CA ARG A 331 11.56 -5.67 -4.43
C ARG A 331 10.58 -6.56 -3.65
N THR A 332 9.91 -7.49 -4.34
CA THR A 332 8.95 -8.41 -3.71
C THR A 332 9.58 -9.24 -2.58
N SER A 333 10.78 -9.81 -2.80
CA SER A 333 11.44 -10.61 -1.76
C SER A 333 11.88 -9.76 -0.56
N LEU A 334 12.36 -8.53 -0.79
CA LEU A 334 12.74 -7.61 0.27
C LEU A 334 11.55 -7.25 1.16
N TYR A 335 10.45 -6.79 0.56
CA TYR A 335 9.24 -6.44 1.31
C TYR A 335 8.58 -7.65 1.97
N SER A 336 8.66 -8.83 1.36
CA SER A 336 8.16 -10.07 1.99
C SER A 336 8.90 -10.41 3.27
N ARG A 337 10.23 -10.24 3.30
CA ARG A 337 11.05 -10.44 4.52
C ARG A 337 10.75 -9.37 5.58
N ILE A 338 10.65 -8.10 5.18
CA ILE A 338 10.29 -6.99 6.08
C ILE A 338 8.92 -7.25 6.73
N ASN A 339 7.91 -7.57 5.91
CA ASN A 339 6.55 -7.83 6.38
C ASN A 339 6.47 -9.11 7.24
N PHE A 340 7.26 -10.14 6.91
CA PHE A 340 7.36 -11.35 7.72
C PHE A 340 7.88 -11.04 9.13
N VAL A 341 9.00 -10.31 9.24
CA VAL A 341 9.58 -9.96 10.55
C VAL A 341 8.63 -9.05 11.34
N ALA A 342 7.97 -8.10 10.69
CA ALA A 342 6.98 -7.23 11.33
C ALA A 342 5.78 -8.03 11.91
N ALA A 343 5.27 -9.01 11.17
CA ALA A 343 4.20 -9.89 11.66
C ALA A 343 4.71 -10.86 12.74
N PHE A 344 5.90 -11.41 12.55
CA PHE A 344 6.52 -12.33 13.49
C PHE A 344 6.74 -11.71 14.89
N SER A 345 7.10 -10.44 14.95
CA SER A 345 7.30 -9.71 16.21
C SER A 345 6.00 -9.53 17.04
N LYS A 346 4.83 -9.80 16.46
CA LYS A 346 3.52 -9.73 17.14
C LYS A 346 3.13 -11.05 17.83
N LEU A 347 3.86 -12.14 17.57
CA LEU A 347 3.56 -13.47 18.14
C LEU A 347 3.90 -13.53 19.61
N GLU A 348 3.22 -14.40 20.35
CA GLU A 348 3.60 -14.78 21.70
C GLU A 348 4.85 -15.68 21.68
N ASN A 349 5.87 -15.33 22.46
CA ASN A 349 7.13 -16.08 22.57
C ASN A 349 7.80 -16.44 21.22
N PRO A 350 7.92 -15.50 20.27
CA PRO A 350 8.35 -15.79 18.90
C PRO A 350 9.75 -16.41 18.84
N LEU A 351 10.63 -16.11 19.81
CA LEU A 351 12.03 -16.50 19.81
C LEU A 351 12.28 -18.00 20.07
N GLN A 352 11.24 -18.74 20.47
CA GLN A 352 11.32 -20.20 20.54
C GLN A 352 11.26 -20.87 19.17
N LEU A 353 10.77 -20.15 18.15
CA LEU A 353 10.58 -20.66 16.79
C LEU A 353 11.76 -20.34 15.86
N ILE A 354 12.25 -19.11 15.93
CA ILE A 354 13.36 -18.60 15.11
C ILE A 354 14.25 -17.76 16.02
N SER A 355 15.55 -18.01 15.98
CA SER A 355 16.48 -17.30 16.86
C SER A 355 16.56 -15.80 16.50
N LEU A 356 16.88 -14.99 17.52
CA LEU A 356 17.18 -13.55 17.32
C LEU A 356 18.25 -13.32 16.26
N GLN A 357 19.28 -14.18 16.26
CA GLN A 357 20.38 -14.06 15.32
C GLN A 357 19.95 -14.32 13.89
N ASP A 358 19.09 -15.31 13.67
CA ASP A 358 18.59 -15.65 12.32
C ASP A 358 17.70 -14.55 11.76
N LEU A 359 16.83 -13.94 12.58
CA LEU A 359 16.01 -12.80 12.18
C LEU A 359 16.88 -11.56 11.89
N GLY A 360 17.88 -11.29 12.74
CA GLY A 360 18.84 -10.23 12.51
C GLY A 360 19.63 -10.44 11.21
N ASN A 361 20.06 -11.65 10.94
CA ASN A 361 20.74 -12.02 9.70
C ASN A 361 19.84 -11.84 8.47
N MET A 362 18.54 -12.21 8.57
CA MET A 362 17.56 -11.96 7.49
C MET A 362 17.41 -10.46 7.20
N LEU A 363 17.30 -9.62 8.21
CA LEU A 363 17.18 -8.17 8.05
C LEU A 363 18.47 -7.55 7.50
N ALA A 364 19.65 -7.97 8.00
CA ALA A 364 20.96 -7.54 7.48
C ALA A 364 21.12 -7.91 6.00
N LYS A 365 20.75 -9.15 5.64
CA LYS A 365 20.73 -9.61 4.23
C LYS A 365 19.77 -8.75 3.41
N THR A 366 18.58 -8.43 3.93
CA THR A 366 17.59 -7.60 3.24
C THR A 366 18.12 -6.19 2.97
N VAL A 367 18.77 -5.54 3.95
CA VAL A 367 19.42 -4.23 3.77
C VAL A 367 20.53 -4.31 2.71
N LYS A 368 21.38 -5.35 2.78
CA LYS A 368 22.47 -5.55 1.81
C LYS A 368 21.92 -5.71 0.38
N GLU A 369 20.90 -6.55 0.21
CA GLU A 369 20.28 -6.80 -1.08
C GLU A 369 19.52 -5.57 -1.60
N ALA A 370 18.85 -4.80 -0.73
CA ALA A 370 18.22 -3.53 -1.11
C ALA A 370 19.24 -2.53 -1.68
N ARG A 371 20.43 -2.45 -1.08
CA ARG A 371 21.55 -1.65 -1.60
C ARG A 371 22.05 -2.14 -2.94
N GLN A 372 22.14 -3.47 -3.11
CA GLN A 372 22.62 -4.08 -4.37
C GLN A 372 21.69 -3.81 -5.55
N ILE A 373 20.37 -3.83 -5.32
CA ILE A 373 19.36 -3.52 -6.36
C ILE A 373 18.95 -2.04 -6.38
N GLU A 374 19.66 -1.19 -5.62
CA GLU A 374 19.46 0.26 -5.54
C GLU A 374 18.02 0.68 -5.12
N ASP A 375 17.29 -0.19 -4.40
CA ASP A 375 15.98 0.13 -3.85
C ASP A 375 16.13 0.84 -2.49
N LYS A 376 16.31 2.16 -2.53
CA LYS A 376 16.49 3.00 -1.34
C LYS A 376 15.28 2.99 -0.40
N GLN A 377 14.09 2.81 -0.95
CA GLN A 377 12.88 2.74 -0.15
C GLN A 377 12.84 1.42 0.64
N ALA A 378 13.12 0.28 0.01
CA ALA A 378 13.24 -0.99 0.69
C ALA A 378 14.40 -1.00 1.72
N GLU A 379 15.55 -0.33 1.41
CA GLU A 379 16.64 -0.13 2.36
C GLU A 379 16.14 0.58 3.63
N ALA A 380 15.42 1.69 3.48
CA ALA A 380 14.90 2.46 4.61
C ALA A 380 13.91 1.65 5.45
N TYR A 381 12.95 0.95 4.83
CA TYR A 381 12.02 0.08 5.55
C TYR A 381 12.71 -1.07 6.28
N ALA A 382 13.69 -1.71 5.64
CA ALA A 382 14.45 -2.80 6.27
C ALA A 382 15.27 -2.31 7.48
N LEU A 383 15.92 -1.14 7.37
CA LEU A 383 16.64 -0.50 8.48
C LEU A 383 15.70 -0.15 9.63
N LYS A 384 14.51 0.41 9.34
CA LYS A 384 13.50 0.71 10.37
C LYS A 384 13.03 -0.57 11.06
N GLN A 385 12.72 -1.62 10.30
CA GLN A 385 12.28 -2.89 10.87
C GLN A 385 13.38 -3.55 11.72
N TRP A 386 14.63 -3.40 11.31
CA TRP A 386 15.79 -3.89 12.07
C TRP A 386 16.01 -3.07 13.36
N GLY A 387 15.83 -1.76 13.31
CA GLY A 387 15.84 -0.89 14.49
C GLY A 387 14.74 -1.26 15.49
N GLU A 388 13.51 -1.46 15.02
CA GLU A 388 12.38 -1.90 15.83
C GLU A 388 12.65 -3.26 16.51
N PHE A 389 13.22 -4.20 15.75
CA PHE A 389 13.62 -5.49 16.28
C PHE A 389 14.65 -5.36 17.40
N TYR A 390 15.68 -4.52 17.23
CA TYR A 390 16.68 -4.27 18.27
C TYR A 390 16.13 -3.50 19.48
N ARG A 391 15.14 -2.61 19.30
CA ARG A 391 14.44 -1.99 20.43
C ARG A 391 13.66 -3.03 21.23
N PHE A 392 12.99 -3.95 20.55
CA PHE A 392 12.24 -5.04 21.21
C PHE A 392 13.16 -5.96 22.02
N THR A 393 14.40 -6.14 21.58
CA THR A 393 15.42 -6.93 22.29
C THR A 393 16.34 -6.09 23.18
N GLU A 394 15.96 -4.83 23.47
CA GLU A 394 16.66 -3.90 24.36
C GLU A 394 18.09 -3.51 23.93
N GLN A 395 18.43 -3.72 22.66
CA GLN A 395 19.70 -3.28 22.08
C GLN A 395 19.58 -1.83 21.59
N PHE A 396 19.36 -0.91 22.53
CA PHE A 396 18.95 0.47 22.26
C PHE A 396 19.91 1.28 21.40
N SER A 397 21.23 1.09 21.57
CA SER A 397 22.25 1.81 20.79
C SER A 397 22.17 1.47 19.30
N GLU A 398 22.08 0.17 18.99
CA GLU A 398 21.98 -0.30 17.62
C GLU A 398 20.62 0.04 17.01
N ALA A 399 19.54 -0.04 17.81
CA ALA A 399 18.21 0.39 17.43
C ALA A 399 18.19 1.87 16.99
N GLU A 400 18.78 2.77 17.81
CA GLU A 400 18.86 4.21 17.51
C GLU A 400 19.64 4.46 16.21
N LYS A 401 20.79 3.79 16.03
CA LYS A 401 21.63 3.95 14.85
C LYS A 401 20.92 3.52 13.56
N LEU A 402 20.26 2.35 13.57
CA LEU A 402 19.59 1.82 12.37
C LEU A 402 18.34 2.64 12.01
N THR A 403 17.54 2.99 13.03
CA THR A 403 16.34 3.78 12.80
C THR A 403 16.68 5.20 12.34
N GLN A 404 17.77 5.79 12.84
CA GLN A 404 18.27 7.09 12.36
C GLN A 404 18.76 7.01 10.90
N GLN A 405 19.42 5.92 10.51
CA GLN A 405 19.79 5.70 9.09
C GLN A 405 18.54 5.62 8.20
N SER A 406 17.51 4.88 8.63
CA SER A 406 16.22 4.82 7.94
C SER A 406 15.62 6.22 7.76
N LEU A 407 15.52 7.00 8.83
CA LEU A 407 14.95 8.35 8.81
C LEU A 407 15.73 9.29 7.87
N ASN A 408 17.05 9.19 7.85
CA ASN A 408 17.89 10.00 6.97
C ASN A 408 17.64 9.67 5.48
N ILE A 409 17.54 8.37 5.15
CA ILE A 409 17.19 7.94 3.77
C ILE A 409 15.79 8.41 3.42
N ALA A 410 14.82 8.25 4.33
CA ALA A 410 13.44 8.66 4.12
C ALA A 410 13.31 10.16 3.83
N ARG A 411 14.04 11.01 4.57
CA ARG A 411 14.09 12.46 4.31
C ARG A 411 14.69 12.79 2.94
N GLN A 412 15.74 12.08 2.52
CA GLN A 412 16.32 12.26 1.18
C GLN A 412 15.35 11.86 0.06
N LEU A 413 14.53 10.84 0.30
CA LEU A 413 13.49 10.38 -0.62
C LEU A 413 12.20 11.21 -0.56
N GLN A 414 12.04 12.07 0.45
CA GLN A 414 10.78 12.74 0.77
C GLN A 414 9.61 11.76 0.95
N SER A 415 9.91 10.58 1.51
CA SER A 415 8.94 9.51 1.77
C SER A 415 8.31 9.71 3.14
N GLU A 416 7.22 10.47 3.19
CA GLU A 416 6.55 10.87 4.43
C GLU A 416 6.06 9.67 5.26
N ASP A 417 5.64 8.58 4.61
CA ASP A 417 5.26 7.33 5.27
C ASP A 417 6.40 6.67 6.03
N ILE A 418 7.62 6.66 5.46
CA ILE A 418 8.81 6.13 6.13
C ILE A 418 9.32 7.12 7.18
N ILE A 419 9.24 8.44 6.92
CA ILE A 419 9.55 9.47 7.91
C ILE A 419 8.67 9.27 9.14
N ALA A 420 7.36 9.16 8.96
CA ALA A 420 6.41 8.96 10.04
C ALA A 420 6.75 7.71 10.87
N GLN A 421 6.96 6.57 10.23
CA GLN A 421 7.25 5.31 10.93
C GLN A 421 8.62 5.33 11.63
N SER A 422 9.66 5.87 10.98
CA SER A 422 11.02 5.90 11.55
C SER A 422 11.11 6.90 12.70
N ALA A 423 10.48 8.07 12.57
CA ALA A 423 10.42 9.06 13.64
C ALA A 423 9.60 8.55 14.83
N TRP A 424 8.47 7.85 14.57
CA TRP A 424 7.69 7.20 15.61
C TRP A 424 8.51 6.17 16.39
N GLU A 425 9.25 5.32 15.70
CA GLU A 425 10.10 4.31 16.34
C GLU A 425 11.23 4.93 17.16
N LEU A 426 11.86 6.01 16.70
CA LEU A 426 12.80 6.80 17.50
C LEU A 426 12.14 7.43 18.73
N GLY A 427 10.90 7.90 18.58
CA GLY A 427 10.10 8.42 19.69
C GLY A 427 9.91 7.37 20.79
N ARG A 428 9.50 6.16 20.43
CA ARG A 428 9.35 5.02 21.33
C ARG A 428 10.66 4.65 22.02
N LEU A 429 11.74 4.57 21.24
CA LEU A 429 13.08 4.27 21.73
C LEU A 429 13.54 5.29 22.76
N HIS A 430 13.41 6.58 22.49
CA HIS A 430 13.78 7.64 23.42
C HIS A 430 12.89 7.67 24.65
N LYS A 431 11.60 7.37 24.52
CA LYS A 431 10.67 7.23 25.67
C LYS A 431 11.11 6.09 26.58
N GLN A 432 11.45 4.91 26.05
CA GLN A 432 11.97 3.79 26.83
C GLN A 432 13.28 4.12 27.57
N GLN A 433 14.08 5.03 27.02
CA GLN A 433 15.31 5.52 27.65
C GLN A 433 15.10 6.73 28.58
N ASN A 434 13.87 7.13 28.86
CA ASN A 434 13.50 8.33 29.64
C ASN A 434 14.07 9.64 29.07
N LYS A 435 14.32 9.69 27.75
CA LYS A 435 14.80 10.88 27.04
C LYS A 435 13.60 11.68 26.49
N ASN A 436 12.70 12.15 27.38
CA ASN A 436 11.38 12.69 27.01
C ASN A 436 11.45 13.84 26.00
N LYS A 437 12.41 14.78 26.10
CA LYS A 437 12.54 15.86 25.12
C LYS A 437 12.81 15.36 23.70
N LYS A 438 13.69 14.35 23.55
CA LYS A 438 13.95 13.73 22.23
C LYS A 438 12.75 12.93 21.75
N ALA A 439 12.08 12.24 22.66
CA ALA A 439 10.86 11.49 22.33
C ALA A 439 9.77 12.42 21.76
N ILE A 440 9.46 13.54 22.45
CA ILE A 440 8.49 14.55 21.98
C ILE A 440 8.87 15.07 20.59
N ALA A 441 10.13 15.42 20.36
CA ALA A 441 10.59 15.93 19.06
C ALA A 441 10.35 14.92 17.94
N ASN A 442 10.69 13.63 18.15
CA ASN A 442 10.50 12.59 17.16
C ASN A 442 9.02 12.24 16.93
N TYR A 443 8.21 12.17 17.99
CA TYR A 443 6.77 11.98 17.82
C TYR A 443 6.12 13.14 17.07
N THR A 444 6.57 14.39 17.33
CA THR A 444 6.08 15.57 16.61
C THR A 444 6.44 15.49 15.12
N GLU A 445 7.66 15.07 14.79
CA GLU A 445 8.06 14.83 13.39
C GLU A 445 7.18 13.76 12.75
N ALA A 446 6.92 12.64 13.44
CA ALA A 446 6.04 11.60 12.95
C ALA A 446 4.62 12.11 12.67
N VAL A 447 4.03 12.90 13.60
CA VAL A 447 2.70 13.51 13.40
C VAL A 447 2.68 14.46 12.21
N ASN A 448 3.73 15.28 12.04
CA ASN A 448 3.81 16.22 10.91
C ASN A 448 3.88 15.47 9.57
N ALA A 449 4.66 14.41 9.50
CA ALA A 449 4.71 13.54 8.33
C ALA A 449 3.34 12.88 8.04
N LEU A 450 2.64 12.39 9.07
CA LEU A 450 1.28 11.85 8.92
C LEU A 450 0.27 12.89 8.43
N LYS A 451 0.39 14.14 8.87
CA LYS A 451 -0.46 15.24 8.38
C LYS A 451 -0.22 15.52 6.89
N SER A 452 1.01 15.41 6.41
CA SER A 452 1.31 15.62 4.99
C SER A 452 0.79 14.47 4.11
N ILE A 453 0.85 13.22 4.58
CA ILE A 453 0.30 12.05 3.87
C ILE A 453 -1.22 12.16 3.69
N ARG A 454 -1.92 12.79 4.63
CA ARG A 454 -3.39 12.93 4.60
C ARG A 454 -3.92 13.54 3.30
N THR A 455 -3.16 14.46 2.70
CA THR A 455 -3.52 15.09 1.43
C THR A 455 -3.08 14.29 0.22
N ASP A 456 -2.23 13.27 0.39
CA ASP A 456 -1.55 12.57 -0.72
C ASP A 456 -1.56 11.03 -0.53
N LEU A 457 -2.76 10.45 -0.38
CA LEU A 457 -2.96 8.99 -0.21
C LEU A 457 -2.35 8.14 -1.35
N VAL A 458 -1.97 8.76 -2.46
CA VAL A 458 -1.33 8.10 -3.61
C VAL A 458 0.16 7.85 -3.36
N ALA A 459 0.79 8.59 -2.46
CA ALA A 459 2.23 8.49 -2.18
C ALA A 459 2.62 7.34 -1.24
N VAL A 460 1.64 6.67 -0.61
CA VAL A 460 1.91 5.56 0.32
C VAL A 460 2.28 4.29 -0.45
N ASN A 461 3.41 3.70 -0.08
CA ASN A 461 3.89 2.45 -0.67
C ASN A 461 2.90 1.30 -0.44
N SER A 462 2.35 0.76 -1.54
CA SER A 462 1.39 -0.35 -1.50
C SER A 462 1.97 -1.67 -0.97
N ASP A 463 3.30 -1.80 -0.93
CA ASP A 463 4.01 -3.00 -0.46
C ASP A 463 4.07 -3.05 1.08
N VAL A 464 3.85 -1.91 1.75
CA VAL A 464 3.75 -1.79 3.21
C VAL A 464 2.32 -1.41 3.57
N GLN A 465 1.67 -2.24 4.37
CA GLN A 465 0.31 -1.99 4.80
C GLN A 465 0.29 -0.81 5.80
N PHE A 466 -0.31 0.30 5.39
CA PHE A 466 -0.50 1.47 6.23
C PHE A 466 -1.95 1.50 6.71
N SER A 467 -2.15 1.22 7.99
CA SER A 467 -3.47 1.21 8.62
C SER A 467 -3.63 2.43 9.52
N PHE A 468 -4.75 3.16 9.38
CA PHE A 468 -5.05 4.29 10.27
C PHE A 468 -4.97 3.88 11.74
N ARG A 469 -5.60 2.76 12.08
CA ARG A 469 -5.67 2.25 13.46
C ARG A 469 -4.31 1.79 14.01
N GLU A 470 -3.46 1.22 13.17
CA GLU A 470 -2.16 0.68 13.60
C GLU A 470 -1.00 1.67 13.45
N SER A 471 -1.11 2.61 12.50
CA SER A 471 0.02 3.44 12.08
C SER A 471 -0.21 4.94 12.28
N VAL A 472 -1.44 5.41 12.48
CA VAL A 472 -1.76 6.83 12.64
C VAL A 472 -2.22 7.13 14.06
N GLU A 473 -3.34 6.56 14.49
CA GLU A 473 -3.94 6.83 15.80
C GLU A 473 -2.94 6.66 16.97
N PRO A 474 -2.10 5.58 17.03
CA PRO A 474 -1.17 5.39 18.14
C PRO A 474 -0.12 6.49 18.24
N VAL A 475 0.35 7.04 17.12
CA VAL A 475 1.38 8.10 17.12
C VAL A 475 0.86 9.35 17.84
N TYR A 476 -0.38 9.77 17.52
CA TYR A 476 -1.01 10.91 18.18
C TYR A 476 -1.23 10.65 19.68
N ARG A 477 -1.79 9.48 20.02
CA ARG A 477 -2.09 9.13 21.42
C ARG A 477 -0.83 8.97 22.27
N GLU A 478 0.25 8.40 21.72
CA GLU A 478 1.53 8.26 22.42
C GLU A 478 2.19 9.63 22.67
N LEU A 479 2.13 10.56 21.70
CA LEU A 479 2.61 11.92 21.89
C LEU A 479 1.79 12.69 22.93
N VAL A 480 0.46 12.62 22.84
CA VAL A 480 -0.44 13.26 23.82
C VAL A 480 -0.20 12.68 25.21
N GLY A 481 -0.05 11.37 25.33
CA GLY A 481 0.27 10.72 26.61
C GLY A 481 1.55 11.24 27.24
N LEU A 482 2.58 11.48 26.41
CA LEU A 482 3.88 12.03 26.86
C LEU A 482 3.80 13.51 27.25
N LEU A 483 3.03 14.33 26.50
CA LEU A 483 2.80 15.74 26.82
C LEU A 483 2.00 15.93 28.11
N LEU A 484 1.15 14.96 28.46
CA LEU A 484 0.30 14.98 29.64
C LEU A 484 0.89 14.18 30.83
N GLU A 485 2.21 13.89 30.84
CA GLU A 485 2.92 13.33 31.99
C GLU A 485 3.21 14.45 33.03
N ASP A 486 3.24 14.08 34.31
CA ASP A 486 3.78 14.85 35.45
C ASP A 486 3.45 16.37 35.54
N LYS A 487 2.18 16.74 35.67
CA LYS A 487 1.74 18.16 35.78
C LYS A 487 2.12 18.97 34.53
N PRO A 488 1.45 18.78 33.42
CA PRO A 488 1.76 19.45 32.16
C PRO A 488 1.70 20.96 32.24
N ALA A 489 2.68 21.65 31.62
CA ALA A 489 2.64 23.08 31.41
C ALA A 489 1.50 23.48 30.47
N GLN A 490 1.09 24.75 30.48
CA GLN A 490 0.03 25.24 29.60
C GLN A 490 0.31 24.98 28.13
N ASP A 491 1.55 25.16 27.67
CA ASP A 491 1.94 24.89 26.30
C ASP A 491 1.72 23.43 25.92
N ASN A 492 2.00 22.49 26.83
CA ASN A 492 1.76 21.07 26.63
C ASN A 492 0.27 20.75 26.56
N LEU A 493 -0.57 21.42 27.37
CA LEU A 493 -2.03 21.26 27.31
C LEU A 493 -2.60 21.78 25.99
N VAL A 494 -2.13 22.95 25.53
CA VAL A 494 -2.51 23.50 24.22
C VAL A 494 -2.13 22.55 23.10
N GLN A 495 -0.89 22.08 23.08
CA GLN A 495 -0.41 21.14 22.06
C GLN A 495 -1.18 19.81 22.08
N ALA A 496 -1.46 19.27 23.28
CA ALA A 496 -2.24 18.03 23.42
C ALA A 496 -3.67 18.19 22.89
N ARG A 497 -4.34 19.32 23.15
CA ARG A 497 -5.65 19.65 22.61
C ARG A 497 -5.62 19.70 21.08
N GLU A 498 -4.69 20.45 20.50
CA GLU A 498 -4.54 20.58 19.04
C GLU A 498 -4.27 19.23 18.35
N LEU A 499 -3.51 18.35 19.00
CA LEU A 499 -3.25 16.99 18.51
C LEU A 499 -4.51 16.15 18.51
N ILE A 500 -5.33 16.21 19.57
CA ILE A 500 -6.60 15.46 19.64
C ILE A 500 -7.60 15.98 18.62
N GLU A 501 -7.74 17.30 18.46
CA GLU A 501 -8.56 17.90 17.42
C GLU A 501 -8.10 17.46 16.01
N SER A 502 -6.78 17.45 15.77
CA SER A 502 -6.20 16.99 14.52
C SER A 502 -6.45 15.49 14.28
N LEU A 503 -6.41 14.67 15.34
CA LEU A 503 -6.73 13.23 15.25
C LEU A 503 -8.21 13.03 14.91
N GLN A 504 -9.13 13.75 15.56
CA GLN A 504 -10.57 13.67 15.27
C GLN A 504 -10.88 14.04 13.81
N VAL A 505 -10.22 15.07 13.28
CA VAL A 505 -10.35 15.41 11.86
C VAL A 505 -9.80 14.29 10.98
N ALA A 506 -8.66 13.70 11.34
CA ALA A 506 -8.08 12.57 10.59
C ALA A 506 -8.97 11.31 10.67
N GLU A 507 -9.61 11.04 11.82
CA GLU A 507 -10.60 9.96 11.98
C GLU A 507 -11.83 10.19 11.10
N LEU A 508 -12.34 11.42 11.07
CA LEU A 508 -13.50 11.80 10.26
C LEU A 508 -13.20 11.67 8.77
N ASP A 509 -12.03 12.15 8.31
CA ASP A 509 -11.59 11.96 6.92
C ASP A 509 -11.43 10.49 6.57
N ASN A 510 -10.85 9.68 7.47
CA ASN A 510 -10.74 8.24 7.26
C ASN A 510 -12.11 7.56 7.20
N PHE A 511 -13.09 8.02 7.98
CA PHE A 511 -14.47 7.49 7.99
C PHE A 511 -15.25 7.92 6.74
N LEU A 512 -15.23 9.22 6.43
CA LEU A 512 -15.97 9.79 5.30
C LEU A 512 -15.28 9.53 3.95
N ARG A 513 -13.98 9.20 3.98
CA ARG A 513 -13.14 9.08 2.78
C ARG A 513 -13.16 10.35 1.91
N GLU A 514 -13.40 11.49 2.53
CA GLU A 514 -13.41 12.82 1.92
C GLU A 514 -12.65 13.78 2.83
N ALA A 515 -11.58 14.43 2.34
CA ALA A 515 -10.95 15.53 3.06
C ALA A 515 -11.86 16.76 2.97
N CYS A 516 -12.82 16.84 3.86
CA CYS A 516 -13.84 17.89 3.85
C CYS A 516 -13.52 19.09 4.75
N LEU A 517 -12.49 19.00 5.61
CA LEU A 517 -12.22 20.00 6.64
C LEU A 517 -10.75 20.40 6.62
N ASP A 518 -10.45 21.56 6.05
CA ASP A 518 -9.09 22.11 6.06
C ASP A 518 -8.66 22.61 7.47
N LYS A 519 -9.61 23.01 8.31
CA LYS A 519 -9.38 23.43 9.70
C LYS A 519 -10.69 23.35 10.48
N ALA A 520 -10.71 22.66 11.61
CA ALA A 520 -11.77 22.84 12.58
C ALA A 520 -11.50 24.14 13.37
N GLU A 521 -12.42 25.09 13.34
CA GLU A 521 -12.37 26.20 14.26
C GLU A 521 -12.65 25.70 15.68
N GLN A 522 -11.91 26.20 16.66
CA GLN A 522 -12.08 25.77 18.05
C GLN A 522 -13.42 26.26 18.60
N ILE A 523 -14.17 25.36 19.22
CA ILE A 523 -15.54 25.65 19.71
C ILE A 523 -15.55 26.82 20.70
N ASP A 524 -14.54 26.93 21.56
CA ASP A 524 -14.37 28.00 22.52
C ASP A 524 -14.03 29.36 21.89
N GLN A 525 -13.64 29.40 20.62
CA GLN A 525 -13.50 30.61 19.82
C GLN A 525 -14.81 31.03 19.14
N ILE A 526 -15.65 30.04 18.80
CA ILE A 526 -16.96 30.27 18.17
C ILE A 526 -18.01 30.67 19.24
N ASP A 527 -18.05 29.94 20.35
CA ASP A 527 -18.94 30.19 21.47
C ASP A 527 -18.14 30.47 22.74
N THR A 528 -18.01 31.76 23.11
CA THR A 528 -17.27 32.23 24.28
C THR A 528 -17.95 31.88 25.62
N THR A 529 -19.18 31.36 25.61
CA THR A 529 -19.92 30.90 26.79
C THR A 529 -19.76 29.43 27.06
N ALA A 530 -19.34 28.64 26.05
CA ALA A 530 -19.20 27.22 26.15
C ALA A 530 -17.98 26.81 26.97
N THR A 531 -18.13 25.71 27.70
CA THR A 531 -17.00 24.94 28.25
C THR A 531 -16.85 23.67 27.45
N VAL A 532 -15.70 23.50 26.82
CA VAL A 532 -15.39 22.31 26.00
C VAL A 532 -14.61 21.31 26.85
N VAL A 533 -15.04 20.06 26.84
CA VAL A 533 -14.40 18.95 27.55
C VAL A 533 -13.82 17.97 26.56
N TYR A 534 -12.51 17.75 26.65
CA TYR A 534 -11.78 16.79 25.81
C TYR A 534 -11.43 15.54 26.63
N PRO A 535 -12.25 14.49 26.60
CA PRO A 535 -11.89 13.22 27.23
C PRO A 535 -10.89 12.47 26.32
N ILE A 536 -9.70 12.19 26.84
CA ILE A 536 -8.60 11.58 26.11
C ILE A 536 -8.30 10.22 26.74
N ILE A 537 -8.72 9.15 26.07
CA ILE A 537 -8.47 7.80 26.52
C ILE A 537 -7.03 7.44 26.16
N LEU A 538 -6.19 7.29 27.17
CA LEU A 538 -4.82 6.79 27.06
C LEU A 538 -4.77 5.34 27.53
N ARG A 539 -3.71 4.62 27.20
CA ARG A 539 -3.57 3.20 27.51
C ARG A 539 -3.72 2.87 29.00
N ASP A 540 -3.18 3.75 29.86
CA ASP A 540 -3.06 3.59 31.30
C ASP A 540 -4.01 4.48 32.12
N ARG A 541 -4.60 5.50 31.51
CA ARG A 541 -5.45 6.49 32.19
C ARG A 541 -6.41 7.21 31.26
N LEU A 542 -7.44 7.81 31.82
CA LEU A 542 -8.29 8.80 31.13
C LEU A 542 -7.81 10.20 31.54
N ALA A 543 -7.32 10.97 30.59
CA ALA A 543 -6.97 12.37 30.76
C ALA A 543 -8.13 13.27 30.28
N ILE A 544 -8.39 14.37 30.98
CA ILE A 544 -9.47 15.28 30.63
C ILE A 544 -8.91 16.69 30.59
N ILE A 545 -9.01 17.35 29.44
CA ILE A 545 -8.70 18.78 29.28
C ILE A 545 -10.01 19.56 29.23
N TYR A 546 -10.07 20.64 29.98
CA TYR A 546 -11.20 21.58 29.97
C TYR A 546 -10.75 22.88 29.34
N SER A 547 -11.50 23.36 28.36
CA SER A 547 -11.28 24.65 27.70
C SER A 547 -12.49 25.55 27.91
N LYS A 548 -12.25 26.77 28.36
CA LYS A 548 -13.25 27.82 28.44
C LYS A 548 -12.64 29.12 27.91
N ALA A 549 -13.37 29.82 27.07
CA ALA A 549 -12.88 31.03 26.42
C ALA A 549 -12.31 32.04 27.44
N GLY A 550 -11.13 32.60 27.16
CA GLY A 550 -10.46 33.58 27.99
C GLY A 550 -9.84 33.04 29.29
N GLN A 551 -9.86 31.72 29.52
CA GLN A 551 -9.23 31.08 30.68
C GLN A 551 -8.11 30.11 30.26
N PRO A 552 -7.08 29.93 31.12
CA PRO A 552 -6.09 28.87 30.91
C PRO A 552 -6.75 27.51 30.89
N LEU A 553 -6.20 26.57 30.11
CA LEU A 553 -6.67 25.20 30.08
C LEU A 553 -6.52 24.54 31.46
N SER A 554 -7.54 23.80 31.87
CA SER A 554 -7.51 22.99 33.08
C SER A 554 -7.36 21.53 32.74
N TYR A 555 -6.79 20.75 33.65
CA TYR A 555 -6.44 19.34 33.40
C TYR A 555 -6.77 18.46 34.61
N SER A 556 -7.31 17.28 34.37
CA SER A 556 -7.52 16.26 35.39
C SER A 556 -7.23 14.87 34.85
N ILE A 557 -6.91 13.93 35.75
CA ILE A 557 -6.63 12.53 35.43
C ILE A 557 -7.60 11.64 36.20
N VAL A 558 -8.10 10.62 35.52
CA VAL A 558 -8.80 9.50 36.12
C VAL A 558 -7.97 8.23 35.87
N ASN A 559 -7.53 7.57 36.92
CA ASN A 559 -6.71 6.34 36.84
C ASN A 559 -7.59 5.16 36.43
N LYS A 560 -7.96 5.12 35.16
CA LYS A 560 -8.73 4.07 34.50
C LYS A 560 -8.08 3.76 33.18
N SER A 561 -7.73 2.51 32.96
CA SER A 561 -7.14 2.03 31.73
C SER A 561 -8.11 2.16 30.55
N GLU A 562 -7.59 2.20 29.33
CA GLU A 562 -8.38 2.17 28.10
C GLU A 562 -9.40 1.03 28.10
N GLN A 563 -9.01 -0.15 28.57
CA GLN A 563 -9.90 -1.31 28.63
C GLN A 563 -11.09 -1.07 29.57
N GLU A 564 -10.86 -0.51 30.76
CA GLU A 564 -11.92 -0.21 31.73
C GLU A 564 -12.87 0.88 31.22
N VAL A 565 -12.32 1.94 30.58
CA VAL A 565 -13.13 3.01 29.98
C VAL A 565 -14.00 2.45 28.86
N ASN A 566 -13.43 1.68 27.95
CA ASN A 566 -14.16 1.08 26.84
C ASN A 566 -15.23 0.09 27.30
N GLN A 567 -15.00 -0.67 28.38
CA GLN A 567 -16.00 -1.54 28.95
C GLN A 567 -17.18 -0.74 29.53
N THR A 568 -16.89 0.35 30.23
CA THR A 568 -17.92 1.27 30.78
C THR A 568 -18.74 1.91 29.66
N LEU A 569 -18.10 2.36 28.59
CA LEU A 569 -18.80 2.94 27.42
C LEU A 569 -19.70 1.91 26.73
N LYS A 570 -19.28 0.65 26.60
CA LYS A 570 -20.12 -0.44 26.06
C LYS A 570 -21.34 -0.70 26.93
N GLN A 571 -21.16 -0.71 28.25
CA GLN A 571 -22.29 -0.89 29.20
C GLN A 571 -23.28 0.27 29.11
N LEU A 572 -22.76 1.51 29.05
CA LEU A 572 -23.59 2.71 28.89
C LEU A 572 -24.37 2.68 27.56
N SER A 573 -23.69 2.37 26.47
CA SER A 573 -24.34 2.24 25.14
C SER A 573 -25.44 1.20 25.12
N ALA A 574 -25.21 0.04 25.75
CA ALA A 574 -26.23 -1.01 25.88
C ALA A 574 -27.43 -0.58 26.75
N ALA A 575 -27.17 0.20 27.82
CA ALA A 575 -28.23 0.73 28.66
C ALA A 575 -29.08 1.82 27.98
N LEU A 576 -28.48 2.62 27.10
CA LEU A 576 -29.18 3.68 26.35
C LEU A 576 -29.93 3.15 25.12
N ASN A 577 -29.57 1.98 24.61
CA ASN A 577 -30.25 1.31 23.50
C ASN A 577 -30.84 -0.04 23.94
N PRO A 578 -31.94 -0.07 24.70
CA PRO A 578 -32.52 -1.33 25.23
C PRO A 578 -33.22 -2.21 24.17
N VAL A 579 -33.15 -1.86 22.88
CA VAL A 579 -33.86 -2.54 21.78
C VAL A 579 -32.88 -3.18 20.80
N SER A 580 -31.84 -3.81 21.25
CA SER A 580 -31.01 -4.64 20.36
C SER A 580 -30.83 -6.03 20.93
#